data_5355e69702d60d1debeb3172697bba9d
#
_entry.id   5355e69702d60d1debeb3172697bba9d
#
_cell.length_a   1.000
_cell.length_b   1.000
_cell.length_c   1.000
_cell.angle_alpha   90.00
_cell.angle_beta   90.00
_cell.angle_gamma   90.00
#
_symmetry.space_group_name_H-M   'P 1'
#
loop_
_entity.id
_entity.type
_entity.pdbx_description
1 polymer ?
#
loop_
_entity_poly.entity_id
_entity_poly.type
_entity_poly.pdbx_seq_one_letter_code
_entity_poly.pdbx_strand_id
1 'polypeptide(L)'
;MLKKNARAASGRWAASQAPGQQTILEILSQPATWLETVRQFERNSKLPDIFESFSASEPWLFVACGSSYYLSRTIAAQWAKLFQTACTAVPASELLFAPREVIERTGAHQVVLISRSGKTTEVLRAAEWLKANAAARTIGVTCNANSVLENLCTQTLKLPWADEKSMVMTRSFTSILLLFERLGAKFAGDAGLVSALEGIPKRTAAWLAANADKIRAFGAKRQFADYVFLGQRAHYWLAQEAALKLTEMSSSYAQAYHTLEFRHGPKSIASKDTLITFLLSDAAAEEESSLIGELKKLGAATLVVANRATPGLQHNSDLLIELGLHEPEFARLAVTSIPAQLLGLAVGLRKGLNPDVPKNLTRAVVLGAKNGAAAKRRGA
;
A
#
# COMPACT_ATOMS: atom_id res chain seq x y z
N MET A 1 -25.24 -44.44 -27.41
CA MET A 1 -23.77 -44.28 -27.24
C MET A 1 -23.25 -42.85 -27.32
N LEU A 2 -24.04 -41.83 -26.99
CA LEU A 2 -23.71 -40.38 -27.17
C LEU A 2 -23.77 -39.56 -25.87
N LYS A 3 -23.78 -40.19 -24.67
CA LYS A 3 -23.80 -39.52 -23.34
C LYS A 3 -22.59 -39.81 -22.46
N LYS A 4 -21.56 -40.54 -22.93
CA LYS A 4 -20.34 -40.87 -22.14
C LYS A 4 -19.14 -39.97 -22.47
N ASN A 5 -19.16 -39.17 -23.53
CA ASN A 5 -18.01 -38.32 -23.91
C ASN A 5 -18.08 -36.86 -23.45
N ALA A 6 -19.14 -36.43 -22.74
CA ALA A 6 -19.25 -35.05 -22.22
C ALA A 6 -18.65 -34.84 -20.80
N ARG A 7 -18.27 -35.91 -20.08
CA ARG A 7 -17.68 -35.83 -18.76
C ARG A 7 -16.15 -35.87 -18.73
N ALA A 8 -15.51 -36.20 -19.85
CA ALA A 8 -14.04 -36.23 -19.95
C ALA A 8 -13.38 -34.93 -20.41
N ALA A 9 -14.19 -33.95 -20.88
CA ALA A 9 -13.70 -32.66 -21.36
C ALA A 9 -13.72 -31.52 -20.32
N SER A 10 -14.40 -31.71 -19.18
CA SER A 10 -14.46 -30.70 -18.11
C SER A 10 -13.34 -30.78 -17.06
N GLY A 11 -12.43 -31.75 -17.18
CA GLY A 11 -11.33 -32.02 -16.24
C GLY A 11 -9.96 -31.48 -16.65
N ARG A 12 -9.82 -30.79 -17.79
CA ARG A 12 -8.50 -30.38 -18.32
C ARG A 12 -8.26 -28.88 -18.49
N TRP A 13 -9.07 -28.00 -17.91
CA TRP A 13 -8.88 -26.55 -18.04
C TRP A 13 -8.71 -25.81 -16.71
N ALA A 14 -8.17 -26.48 -15.69
CA ALA A 14 -7.44 -25.81 -14.63
C ALA A 14 -5.94 -25.83 -15.03
N ALA A 15 -5.58 -25.14 -16.10
CA ALA A 15 -4.19 -24.77 -16.32
C ALA A 15 -3.78 -23.96 -15.08
N SER A 16 -2.87 -24.50 -14.24
CA SER A 16 -2.32 -23.76 -13.12
C SER A 16 -1.70 -22.49 -13.68
N GLN A 17 -2.26 -21.34 -13.31
CA GLN A 17 -1.69 -20.05 -13.72
C GLN A 17 -0.26 -20.02 -13.20
N ALA A 18 0.68 -19.49 -14.00
CA ALA A 18 2.06 -19.38 -13.59
C ALA A 18 2.16 -18.59 -12.27
N PRO A 19 3.05 -18.97 -11.34
CA PRO A 19 3.23 -18.26 -10.07
C PRO A 19 3.41 -16.76 -10.28
N GLY A 20 2.72 -15.94 -9.48
CA GLY A 20 2.80 -14.47 -9.55
C GLY A 20 2.07 -13.84 -10.74
N GLN A 21 1.33 -14.62 -11.54
CA GLN A 21 0.66 -14.09 -12.73
C GLN A 21 -0.44 -13.08 -12.40
N GLN A 22 -1.21 -13.32 -11.33
CA GLN A 22 -2.23 -12.34 -10.91
C GLN A 22 -1.56 -11.09 -10.35
N THR A 23 -0.58 -11.26 -9.47
CA THR A 23 0.14 -10.15 -8.86
C THR A 23 0.78 -9.23 -9.91
N ILE A 24 1.47 -9.78 -10.92
CA ILE A 24 2.06 -8.93 -11.98
C ILE A 24 1.00 -8.20 -12.79
N LEU A 25 -0.11 -8.85 -13.15
CA LEU A 25 -1.20 -8.22 -13.89
C LEU A 25 -1.84 -7.09 -13.06
N GLU A 26 -1.99 -7.29 -11.76
CA GLU A 26 -2.53 -6.29 -10.84
C GLU A 26 -1.57 -5.09 -10.69
N ILE A 27 -0.26 -5.33 -10.59
CA ILE A 27 0.74 -4.26 -10.56
C ILE A 27 0.73 -3.47 -11.88
N LEU A 28 0.73 -4.15 -13.03
CA LEU A 28 0.76 -3.49 -14.34
C LEU A 28 -0.56 -2.77 -14.69
N SER A 29 -1.67 -3.20 -14.12
CA SER A 29 -2.99 -2.57 -14.35
C SER A 29 -3.23 -1.32 -13.50
N GLN A 30 -2.33 -0.94 -12.59
CA GLN A 30 -2.52 0.21 -11.69
C GLN A 30 -2.90 1.49 -12.43
N PRO A 31 -2.24 1.89 -13.54
CA PRO A 31 -2.63 3.11 -14.24
C PRO A 31 -4.08 3.11 -14.75
N ALA A 32 -4.55 1.96 -15.26
CA ALA A 32 -5.93 1.82 -15.72
C ALA A 32 -6.92 1.85 -14.54
N THR A 33 -6.57 1.20 -13.44
CA THR A 33 -7.36 1.19 -12.20
C THR A 33 -7.45 2.60 -11.58
N TRP A 34 -6.36 3.37 -11.64
CA TRP A 34 -6.33 4.76 -11.16
C TRP A 34 -7.18 5.68 -12.04
N LEU A 35 -7.14 5.50 -13.35
CA LEU A 35 -8.02 6.25 -14.26
C LEU A 35 -9.50 6.00 -13.93
N GLU A 36 -9.85 4.75 -13.64
CA GLU A 36 -11.21 4.42 -13.19
C GLU A 36 -11.52 5.04 -11.82
N THR A 37 -10.56 5.04 -10.89
CA THR A 37 -10.72 5.70 -9.58
C THR A 37 -11.01 7.20 -9.75
N VAL A 38 -10.27 7.88 -10.62
CA VAL A 38 -10.53 9.31 -10.94
C VAL A 38 -11.94 9.51 -11.50
N ARG A 39 -12.34 8.68 -12.48
CA ARG A 39 -13.66 8.77 -13.10
C ARG A 39 -14.80 8.52 -12.13
N GLN A 40 -14.67 7.50 -11.30
CA GLN A 40 -15.70 7.14 -10.31
C GLN A 40 -15.74 8.16 -9.16
N PHE A 41 -14.61 8.76 -8.80
CA PHE A 41 -14.58 9.87 -7.86
C PHE A 41 -15.48 11.02 -8.34
N GLU A 42 -15.30 11.50 -9.57
CA GLU A 42 -16.08 12.63 -10.11
C GLU A 42 -17.58 12.32 -10.26
N ARG A 43 -17.95 11.04 -10.38
CA ARG A 43 -19.34 10.57 -10.51
C ARG A 43 -19.98 10.17 -9.19
N ASN A 44 -19.25 10.24 -8.09
CA ASN A 44 -19.73 9.75 -6.81
C ASN A 44 -20.72 10.75 -6.19
N SER A 45 -22.01 10.38 -6.18
CA SER A 45 -23.09 11.19 -5.62
C SER A 45 -23.00 11.43 -4.11
N LYS A 46 -22.14 10.68 -3.39
CA LYS A 46 -21.91 10.85 -1.94
C LYS A 46 -20.85 11.91 -1.60
N LEU A 47 -20.11 12.41 -2.58
CA LEU A 47 -19.08 13.41 -2.31
C LEU A 47 -19.63 14.72 -1.73
N PRO A 48 -20.75 15.30 -2.21
CA PRO A 48 -21.32 16.48 -1.57
C PRO A 48 -21.58 16.27 -0.06
N ASP A 49 -22.23 15.17 0.30
CA ASP A 49 -22.53 14.83 1.70
C ASP A 49 -21.25 14.66 2.54
N ILE A 50 -20.17 14.12 1.94
CA ILE A 50 -18.87 14.01 2.60
C ILE A 50 -18.29 15.40 2.86
N PHE A 51 -18.31 16.30 1.87
CA PHE A 51 -17.77 17.65 2.04
C PHE A 51 -18.61 18.53 2.99
N GLU A 52 -19.90 18.28 3.10
CA GLU A 52 -20.77 18.92 4.08
C GLU A 52 -20.58 18.38 5.49
N SER A 53 -20.35 17.07 5.63
CA SER A 53 -20.30 16.41 6.92
C SER A 53 -18.91 16.36 7.56
N PHE A 54 -17.83 16.53 6.80
CA PHE A 54 -16.44 16.42 7.25
C PHE A 54 -15.67 17.72 6.97
N SER A 55 -14.64 17.99 7.76
CA SER A 55 -13.87 19.23 7.67
C SER A 55 -12.37 18.99 7.67
N ALA A 56 -11.65 19.74 6.84
CA ALA A 56 -10.18 19.78 6.85
C ALA A 56 -9.61 20.39 8.13
N SER A 57 -10.37 21.25 8.82
CA SER A 57 -9.92 21.96 10.02
C SER A 57 -10.08 21.17 11.33
N GLU A 58 -10.75 20.03 11.29
CA GLU A 58 -10.93 19.15 12.45
C GLU A 58 -9.95 17.95 12.43
N PRO A 59 -9.57 17.40 13.60
CA PRO A 59 -8.69 16.24 13.66
C PRO A 59 -9.27 15.01 12.96
N TRP A 60 -8.40 14.27 12.26
CA TRP A 60 -8.74 13.03 11.57
C TRP A 60 -8.07 11.82 12.22
N LEU A 61 -8.84 10.74 12.40
CA LEU A 61 -8.34 9.44 12.81
C LEU A 61 -8.54 8.41 11.68
N PHE A 62 -7.46 7.72 11.31
CA PHE A 62 -7.50 6.61 10.36
C PHE A 62 -7.30 5.29 11.12
N VAL A 63 -8.14 4.29 10.83
CA VAL A 63 -8.16 2.98 11.52
C VAL A 63 -8.11 1.87 10.50
N ALA A 64 -7.10 1.01 10.57
CA ALA A 64 -6.90 -0.07 9.61
C ALA A 64 -5.95 -1.15 10.13
N CYS A 65 -5.71 -2.21 9.32
CA CYS A 65 -4.77 -3.29 9.62
C CYS A 65 -3.82 -3.55 8.43
N GLY A 66 -2.58 -3.98 8.71
CA GLY A 66 -1.60 -4.39 7.70
C GLY A 66 -1.31 -3.30 6.67
N SER A 67 -1.32 -3.65 5.38
CA SER A 67 -1.13 -2.69 4.28
C SER A 67 -2.08 -1.50 4.36
N SER A 68 -3.34 -1.71 4.74
CA SER A 68 -4.29 -0.62 4.94
C SER A 68 -3.90 0.30 6.09
N TYR A 69 -3.19 -0.20 7.11
CA TYR A 69 -2.64 0.65 8.17
C TYR A 69 -1.47 1.51 7.67
N TYR A 70 -0.52 0.95 6.91
CA TYR A 70 0.57 1.75 6.33
C TYR A 70 0.06 2.78 5.32
N LEU A 71 -0.96 2.41 4.54
CA LEU A 71 -1.73 3.33 3.70
C LEU A 71 -2.31 4.49 4.54
N SER A 72 -2.98 4.17 5.64
CA SER A 72 -3.56 5.16 6.57
C SER A 72 -2.51 6.10 7.15
N ARG A 73 -1.33 5.59 7.50
CA ARG A 73 -0.19 6.39 8.00
C ARG A 73 0.35 7.33 6.92
N THR A 74 0.42 6.85 5.68
CA THR A 74 0.84 7.67 4.52
C THR A 74 -0.15 8.83 4.31
N ILE A 75 -1.46 8.52 4.29
CA ILE A 75 -2.52 9.53 4.14
C ILE A 75 -2.48 10.53 5.30
N ALA A 76 -2.41 10.05 6.54
CA ALA A 76 -2.39 10.91 7.73
C ALA A 76 -1.20 11.88 7.70
N ALA A 77 0.00 11.40 7.32
CA ALA A 77 1.19 12.26 7.20
C ALA A 77 1.04 13.34 6.11
N GLN A 78 0.37 13.01 5.01
CA GLN A 78 0.08 13.97 3.95
C GLN A 78 -0.98 15.00 4.36
N TRP A 79 -2.10 14.54 4.92
CA TRP A 79 -3.22 15.40 5.30
C TRP A 79 -2.84 16.32 6.46
N ALA A 80 -2.04 15.85 7.42
CA ALA A 80 -1.52 16.71 8.48
C ALA A 80 -0.73 17.90 7.93
N LYS A 81 0.08 17.68 6.88
CA LYS A 81 0.79 18.76 6.18
C LYS A 81 -0.15 19.65 5.37
N LEU A 82 -1.11 19.04 4.66
CA LEU A 82 -2.01 19.74 3.75
C LEU A 82 -3.01 20.63 4.50
N PHE A 83 -3.58 20.08 5.59
CA PHE A 83 -4.63 20.74 6.38
C PHE A 83 -4.10 21.56 7.56
N GLN A 84 -2.83 21.40 7.93
CA GLN A 84 -2.25 21.97 9.16
C GLN A 84 -3.05 21.57 10.42
N THR A 85 -3.60 20.35 10.41
CA THR A 85 -4.48 19.79 11.44
C THR A 85 -3.96 18.41 11.86
N ALA A 86 -4.26 18.00 13.08
CA ALA A 86 -3.88 16.69 13.58
C ALA A 86 -4.54 15.57 12.76
N CYS A 87 -3.73 14.76 12.09
CA CYS A 87 -4.15 13.57 11.37
C CYS A 87 -3.36 12.38 11.90
N THR A 88 -4.06 11.44 12.53
CA THR A 88 -3.43 10.29 13.20
C THR A 88 -3.92 8.99 12.56
N ALA A 89 -3.08 7.98 12.50
CA ALA A 89 -3.50 6.64 12.13
C ALA A 89 -3.08 5.63 13.19
N VAL A 90 -3.98 4.72 13.54
CA VAL A 90 -3.75 3.65 14.53
C VAL A 90 -4.10 2.28 13.93
N PRO A 91 -3.45 1.20 14.36
CA PRO A 91 -3.92 -0.15 14.08
C PRO A 91 -5.34 -0.34 14.65
N ALA A 92 -6.20 -1.08 13.96
CA ALA A 92 -7.56 -1.29 14.44
C ALA A 92 -7.61 -2.02 15.80
N SER A 93 -6.59 -2.80 16.13
CA SER A 93 -6.42 -3.43 17.43
C SER A 93 -6.33 -2.43 18.59
N GLU A 94 -5.68 -1.27 18.39
CA GLU A 94 -5.62 -0.23 19.43
C GLU A 94 -7.02 0.30 19.76
N LEU A 95 -7.82 0.57 18.75
CA LEU A 95 -9.20 0.99 18.96
C LEU A 95 -10.09 -0.13 19.55
N LEU A 96 -9.71 -1.40 19.32
CA LEU A 96 -10.42 -2.54 19.89
C LEU A 96 -10.16 -2.72 21.39
N PHE A 97 -8.91 -2.49 21.84
CA PHE A 97 -8.50 -2.74 23.22
C PHE A 97 -8.62 -1.51 24.12
N ALA A 98 -8.40 -0.30 23.58
CA ALA A 98 -8.43 0.96 24.32
C ALA A 98 -9.24 2.06 23.59
N PRO A 99 -10.51 1.82 23.20
CA PRO A 99 -11.23 2.70 22.30
C PRO A 99 -11.43 4.12 22.85
N ARG A 100 -11.76 4.26 24.14
CA ARG A 100 -11.96 5.57 24.77
C ARG A 100 -10.66 6.38 24.83
N GLU A 101 -9.57 5.74 25.24
CA GLU A 101 -8.26 6.36 25.31
C GLU A 101 -7.79 6.86 23.93
N VAL A 102 -7.99 6.04 22.88
CA VAL A 102 -7.63 6.43 21.50
C VAL A 102 -8.42 7.66 21.05
N ILE A 103 -9.74 7.69 21.28
CA ILE A 103 -10.60 8.81 20.89
C ILE A 103 -10.25 10.07 21.69
N GLU A 104 -10.10 9.97 23.00
CA GLU A 104 -9.75 11.11 23.88
C GLU A 104 -8.36 11.68 23.49
N ARG A 105 -7.35 10.82 23.33
CA ARG A 105 -5.98 11.23 22.97
C ARG A 105 -5.90 11.89 21.60
N THR A 106 -6.67 11.43 20.62
CA THR A 106 -6.64 11.99 19.26
C THR A 106 -7.57 13.19 19.09
N GLY A 107 -8.54 13.40 19.99
CA GLY A 107 -9.57 14.43 19.85
C GLY A 107 -10.39 14.30 18.57
N ALA A 108 -10.37 13.13 17.93
CA ALA A 108 -10.93 12.95 16.62
C ALA A 108 -12.44 12.67 16.67
N HIS A 109 -13.20 13.51 15.99
CA HIS A 109 -14.63 13.28 15.71
C HIS A 109 -14.87 12.83 14.26
N GLN A 110 -13.82 12.69 13.47
CA GLN A 110 -13.83 12.24 12.07
C GLN A 110 -12.93 11.02 11.95
N VAL A 111 -13.53 9.87 11.64
CA VAL A 111 -12.81 8.58 11.61
C VAL A 111 -12.96 7.89 10.26
N VAL A 112 -11.84 7.53 9.65
CA VAL A 112 -11.77 6.73 8.43
C VAL A 112 -11.41 5.29 8.78
N LEU A 113 -12.24 4.32 8.38
CA LEU A 113 -12.02 2.90 8.60
C LEU A 113 -11.73 2.21 7.25
N ILE A 114 -10.50 1.71 7.07
CA ILE A 114 -10.08 1.13 5.79
C ILE A 114 -9.94 -0.39 5.92
N SER A 115 -10.72 -1.12 5.11
CA SER A 115 -10.61 -2.57 4.94
C SER A 115 -10.82 -2.95 3.48
N ARG A 116 -9.74 -3.33 2.76
CA ARG A 116 -9.85 -3.77 1.35
C ARG A 116 -10.95 -4.82 1.18
N SER A 117 -10.93 -5.86 2.00
CA SER A 117 -11.89 -6.96 1.93
C SER A 117 -13.27 -6.61 2.47
N GLY A 118 -13.37 -5.56 3.31
CA GLY A 118 -14.57 -5.22 4.06
C GLY A 118 -14.99 -6.27 5.10
N LYS A 119 -14.05 -7.20 5.46
CA LYS A 119 -14.32 -8.35 6.35
C LYS A 119 -13.33 -8.48 7.50
N THR A 120 -12.35 -7.57 7.62
CA THR A 120 -11.35 -7.60 8.69
C THR A 120 -12.05 -7.39 10.04
N THR A 121 -11.98 -8.40 10.91
CA THR A 121 -12.73 -8.41 12.17
C THR A 121 -12.43 -7.20 13.04
N GLU A 122 -11.18 -6.83 13.18
CA GLU A 122 -10.78 -5.70 14.05
C GLU A 122 -11.36 -4.38 13.53
N VAL A 123 -11.36 -4.17 12.21
CA VAL A 123 -11.94 -2.95 11.61
C VAL A 123 -13.46 -2.92 11.78
N LEU A 124 -14.13 -4.07 11.61
CA LEU A 124 -15.58 -4.15 11.78
C LEU A 124 -15.98 -3.89 13.25
N ARG A 125 -15.29 -4.50 14.21
CA ARG A 125 -15.54 -4.26 15.65
C ARG A 125 -15.26 -2.82 16.06
N ALA A 126 -14.21 -2.20 15.49
CA ALA A 126 -13.93 -0.78 15.69
C ALA A 126 -15.09 0.09 15.17
N ALA A 127 -15.61 -0.21 13.98
CA ALA A 127 -16.77 0.48 13.42
C ALA A 127 -18.04 0.30 14.25
N GLU A 128 -18.31 -0.93 14.73
CA GLU A 128 -19.42 -1.24 15.63
C GLU A 128 -19.33 -0.43 16.93
N TRP A 129 -18.14 -0.40 17.53
CA TRP A 129 -17.93 0.35 18.77
C TRP A 129 -18.15 1.86 18.57
N LEU A 130 -17.58 2.44 17.50
CA LEU A 130 -17.75 3.85 17.17
C LEU A 130 -19.22 4.20 16.95
N LYS A 131 -19.95 3.37 16.22
CA LYS A 131 -21.38 3.55 15.97
C LYS A 131 -22.21 3.55 17.27
N ALA A 132 -21.84 2.72 18.24
CA ALA A 132 -22.59 2.55 19.47
C ALA A 132 -22.21 3.55 20.57
N ASN A 133 -20.96 4.06 20.60
CA ASN A 133 -20.41 4.74 21.77
C ASN A 133 -19.81 6.13 21.50
N ALA A 134 -19.59 6.50 20.25
CA ALA A 134 -18.95 7.77 19.92
C ALA A 134 -19.85 8.63 19.01
N ALA A 135 -19.87 9.94 19.27
CA ALA A 135 -20.48 10.90 18.36
C ALA A 135 -19.56 11.20 17.15
N ALA A 136 -18.86 10.18 16.65
CA ALA A 136 -17.91 10.31 15.56
C ALA A 136 -18.60 10.11 14.20
N ARG A 137 -18.28 10.99 13.25
CA ARG A 137 -18.62 10.82 11.83
C ARG A 137 -17.63 9.87 11.21
N THR A 138 -18.09 8.88 10.47
CA THR A 138 -17.24 7.78 10.00
C THR A 138 -17.31 7.61 8.49
N ILE A 139 -16.15 7.39 7.84
CA ILE A 139 -16.05 6.99 6.43
C ILE A 139 -15.47 5.57 6.38
N GLY A 140 -16.28 4.61 5.93
CA GLY A 140 -15.80 3.27 5.58
C GLY A 140 -15.19 3.26 4.18
N VAL A 141 -14.06 2.57 3.99
CA VAL A 141 -13.42 2.42 2.68
C VAL A 141 -13.15 0.96 2.38
N THR A 142 -13.59 0.47 1.22
CA THR A 142 -13.47 -0.95 0.87
C THR A 142 -13.42 -1.17 -0.64
N CYS A 143 -12.78 -2.28 -1.07
CA CYS A 143 -12.87 -2.76 -2.44
C CYS A 143 -14.00 -3.81 -2.61
N ASN A 144 -14.69 -4.17 -1.54
CA ASN A 144 -15.82 -5.11 -1.60
C ASN A 144 -17.14 -4.34 -1.79
N ALA A 145 -17.83 -4.60 -2.90
CA ALA A 145 -19.11 -3.95 -3.22
C ALA A 145 -20.21 -4.23 -2.17
N ASN A 146 -20.14 -5.39 -1.50
CA ASN A 146 -21.13 -5.86 -0.52
C ASN A 146 -20.56 -5.89 0.91
N SER A 147 -19.84 -4.84 1.30
CA SER A 147 -19.25 -4.75 2.64
C SER A 147 -20.25 -4.32 3.69
N VAL A 148 -20.20 -4.96 4.86
CA VAL A 148 -20.97 -4.56 6.04
C VAL A 148 -20.56 -3.19 6.61
N LEU A 149 -19.40 -2.65 6.22
CA LEU A 149 -19.00 -1.29 6.60
C LEU A 149 -20.03 -0.24 6.17
N GLU A 150 -20.79 -0.50 5.08
CA GLU A 150 -21.85 0.41 4.63
C GLU A 150 -22.95 0.62 5.66
N ASN A 151 -23.21 -0.39 6.47
CA ASN A 151 -24.22 -0.33 7.55
C ASN A 151 -23.66 0.17 8.89
N LEU A 152 -22.32 0.24 9.00
CA LEU A 152 -21.64 0.62 10.23
C LEU A 152 -21.10 2.05 10.20
N CYS A 153 -20.83 2.61 9.02
CA CYS A 153 -20.27 3.93 8.86
C CYS A 153 -21.30 4.97 8.39
N THR A 154 -21.08 6.23 8.71
CA THR A 154 -21.91 7.36 8.26
C THR A 154 -21.90 7.46 6.73
N GLN A 155 -20.73 7.33 6.13
CA GLN A 155 -20.53 7.30 4.69
C GLN A 155 -19.62 6.11 4.32
N THR A 156 -19.70 5.62 3.07
CA THR A 156 -18.83 4.54 2.60
C THR A 156 -18.38 4.78 1.16
N LEU A 157 -17.06 4.71 0.96
CA LEU A 157 -16.42 4.78 -0.34
C LEU A 157 -16.03 3.37 -0.80
N LYS A 158 -16.55 2.94 -1.95
CA LYS A 158 -16.34 1.61 -2.50
C LYS A 158 -15.53 1.70 -3.81
N LEU A 159 -14.47 0.88 -3.91
CA LEU A 159 -13.61 0.78 -5.09
C LEU A 159 -13.57 -0.66 -5.63
N PRO A 160 -14.70 -1.23 -6.08
CA PRO A 160 -14.73 -2.64 -6.52
C PRO A 160 -13.83 -2.92 -7.73
N TRP A 161 -13.57 -1.92 -8.58
CA TRP A 161 -12.63 -2.01 -9.71
C TRP A 161 -11.18 -2.17 -9.28
N ALA A 162 -10.84 -1.77 -8.05
CA ALA A 162 -9.49 -1.88 -7.48
C ALA A 162 -9.26 -3.19 -6.74
N ASP A 163 -10.27 -4.06 -6.61
CA ASP A 163 -10.13 -5.34 -5.92
C ASP A 163 -9.15 -6.28 -6.65
N GLU A 164 -8.54 -7.19 -5.92
CA GLU A 164 -7.47 -8.08 -6.37
C GLU A 164 -7.88 -9.55 -6.29
N LYS A 165 -7.32 -10.36 -7.18
CA LYS A 165 -7.41 -11.82 -7.13
C LYS A 165 -6.28 -12.40 -6.28
N SER A 166 -5.10 -11.78 -6.30
CA SER A 166 -3.99 -12.12 -5.41
C SER A 166 -4.33 -11.79 -3.95
N MET A 167 -3.61 -12.38 -3.02
CA MET A 167 -3.79 -12.10 -1.59
C MET A 167 -3.17 -10.76 -1.19
N VAL A 168 -2.07 -10.38 -1.85
CA VAL A 168 -1.33 -9.15 -1.53
C VAL A 168 -2.03 -7.90 -2.05
N MET A 169 -1.93 -6.81 -1.30
CA MET A 169 -2.42 -5.51 -1.74
C MET A 169 -1.39 -4.84 -2.64
N THR A 170 -1.78 -4.52 -3.88
CA THR A 170 -0.98 -3.77 -4.86
C THR A 170 -1.79 -2.60 -5.42
N ARG A 171 -2.65 -2.85 -6.42
CA ARG A 171 -3.48 -1.81 -7.03
C ARG A 171 -4.56 -1.29 -6.09
N SER A 172 -5.06 -2.08 -5.15
CA SER A 172 -6.01 -1.61 -4.15
C SER A 172 -5.38 -0.61 -3.19
N PHE A 173 -4.12 -0.85 -2.76
CA PHE A 173 -3.36 0.10 -1.94
C PHE A 173 -3.23 1.45 -2.64
N THR A 174 -2.71 1.45 -3.86
CA THR A 174 -2.43 2.69 -4.60
C THR A 174 -3.69 3.40 -5.09
N SER A 175 -4.76 2.66 -5.41
CA SER A 175 -6.04 3.27 -5.80
C SER A 175 -6.73 3.96 -4.62
N ILE A 176 -6.67 3.36 -3.41
CA ILE A 176 -7.20 4.02 -2.21
C ILE A 176 -6.32 5.22 -1.85
N LEU A 177 -4.98 5.12 -1.99
CA LEU A 177 -4.09 6.27 -1.77
C LEU A 177 -4.45 7.44 -2.70
N LEU A 178 -4.59 7.18 -4.00
CA LEU A 178 -4.98 8.19 -4.99
C LEU A 178 -6.37 8.80 -4.69
N LEU A 179 -7.33 7.98 -4.24
CA LEU A 179 -8.64 8.47 -3.80
C LEU A 179 -8.49 9.51 -2.68
N PHE A 180 -7.67 9.21 -1.66
CA PHE A 180 -7.45 10.12 -0.53
C PHE A 180 -6.59 11.34 -0.90
N GLU A 181 -5.66 11.20 -1.84
CA GLU A 181 -4.96 12.34 -2.43
C GLU A 181 -5.95 13.30 -3.09
N ARG A 182 -6.91 12.79 -3.86
CA ARG A 182 -7.96 13.63 -4.49
C ARG A 182 -8.93 14.23 -3.47
N LEU A 183 -9.38 13.45 -2.49
CA LEU A 183 -10.20 13.96 -1.39
C LEU A 183 -9.48 15.09 -0.65
N GLY A 184 -8.23 14.88 -0.29
CA GLY A 184 -7.42 15.89 0.39
C GLY A 184 -7.26 17.17 -0.43
N ALA A 185 -6.97 17.06 -1.73
CA ALA A 185 -6.86 18.19 -2.63
C ALA A 185 -8.18 19.00 -2.72
N LYS A 186 -9.33 18.30 -2.78
CA LYS A 186 -10.66 18.92 -2.80
C LYS A 186 -10.99 19.59 -1.47
N PHE A 187 -10.75 18.94 -0.33
CA PHE A 187 -10.93 19.53 1.01
C PHE A 187 -10.07 20.79 1.20
N ALA A 188 -8.83 20.79 0.66
CA ALA A 188 -7.94 21.94 0.72
C ALA A 188 -8.31 23.06 -0.29
N GLY A 189 -9.25 22.81 -1.21
CA GLY A 189 -9.54 23.75 -2.29
C GLY A 189 -8.39 23.91 -3.29
N ASP A 190 -7.44 22.99 -3.36
CA ASP A 190 -6.25 23.06 -4.22
C ASP A 190 -6.54 22.52 -5.62
N ALA A 191 -7.01 23.39 -6.51
CA ALA A 191 -7.32 23.06 -7.90
C ALA A 191 -6.07 22.62 -8.68
N GLY A 192 -4.89 23.13 -8.35
CA GLY A 192 -3.62 22.76 -8.96
C GLY A 192 -3.27 21.29 -8.65
N LEU A 193 -3.41 20.89 -7.40
CA LEU A 193 -3.19 19.50 -6.97
C LEU A 193 -4.24 18.55 -7.56
N VAL A 194 -5.51 18.97 -7.64
CA VAL A 194 -6.56 18.18 -8.33
C VAL A 194 -6.17 17.91 -9.78
N SER A 195 -5.76 18.95 -10.51
CA SER A 195 -5.32 18.82 -11.92
C SER A 195 -4.07 17.95 -12.06
N ALA A 196 -3.09 18.08 -11.15
CA ALA A 196 -1.89 17.23 -11.12
C ALA A 196 -2.26 15.76 -11.03
N LEU A 197 -3.18 15.39 -10.12
CA LEU A 197 -3.64 14.03 -9.90
C LEU A 197 -4.38 13.41 -11.10
N GLU A 198 -5.03 14.23 -11.93
CA GLU A 198 -5.69 13.75 -13.16
C GLU A 198 -4.71 13.20 -14.21
N GLY A 199 -3.51 13.77 -14.26
CA GLY A 199 -2.49 13.37 -15.21
C GLY A 199 -1.68 12.14 -14.79
N ILE A 200 -1.63 11.81 -13.50
CA ILE A 200 -0.81 10.73 -12.93
C ILE A 200 -1.05 9.36 -13.60
N PRO A 201 -2.29 8.90 -13.85
CA PRO A 201 -2.50 7.59 -14.46
C PRO A 201 -1.83 7.44 -15.82
N LYS A 202 -1.96 8.44 -16.69
CA LYS A 202 -1.38 8.40 -18.05
C LYS A 202 0.14 8.39 -18.01
N ARG A 203 0.75 9.26 -17.19
CA ARG A 203 2.21 9.34 -17.06
C ARG A 203 2.79 8.07 -16.44
N THR A 204 2.11 7.52 -15.44
CA THR A 204 2.53 6.26 -14.81
C THR A 204 2.47 5.09 -15.78
N ALA A 205 1.52 5.04 -16.71
CA ALA A 205 1.47 3.97 -17.72
C ALA A 205 2.73 3.96 -18.59
N ALA A 206 3.17 5.12 -19.06
CA ALA A 206 4.41 5.25 -19.84
C ALA A 206 5.65 4.92 -19.01
N TRP A 207 5.71 5.42 -17.78
CA TRP A 207 6.80 5.15 -16.85
C TRP A 207 6.91 3.66 -16.52
N LEU A 208 5.79 2.99 -16.25
CA LEU A 208 5.73 1.57 -15.90
C LEU A 208 6.21 0.69 -17.08
N ALA A 209 5.79 1.00 -18.30
CA ALA A 209 6.26 0.32 -19.51
C ALA A 209 7.79 0.43 -19.70
N ALA A 210 8.39 1.54 -19.29
CA ALA A 210 9.83 1.77 -19.41
C ALA A 210 10.67 1.14 -18.29
N ASN A 211 10.10 0.93 -17.10
CA ASN A 211 10.88 0.60 -15.89
C ASN A 211 10.55 -0.76 -15.26
N ALA A 212 9.37 -1.35 -15.52
CA ALA A 212 8.95 -2.58 -14.85
C ALA A 212 9.94 -3.74 -15.01
N ASP A 213 10.44 -3.96 -16.23
CA ASP A 213 11.37 -5.05 -16.51
C ASP A 213 12.75 -4.81 -15.91
N LYS A 214 13.22 -3.57 -15.84
CA LYS A 214 14.50 -3.21 -15.19
C LYS A 214 14.46 -3.56 -13.69
N ILE A 215 13.37 -3.22 -13.02
CA ILE A 215 13.19 -3.49 -11.57
C ILE A 215 13.09 -4.99 -11.33
N ARG A 216 12.30 -5.69 -12.14
CA ARG A 216 12.15 -7.16 -12.05
C ARG A 216 13.46 -7.89 -12.31
N ALA A 217 14.20 -7.49 -13.35
CA ALA A 217 15.51 -8.05 -13.66
C ALA A 217 16.50 -7.85 -12.50
N PHE A 218 16.51 -6.67 -11.88
CA PHE A 218 17.34 -6.39 -10.71
C PHE A 218 17.00 -7.30 -9.53
N GLY A 219 15.73 -7.43 -9.17
CA GLY A 219 15.27 -8.30 -8.07
C GLY A 219 15.52 -9.80 -8.32
N ALA A 220 15.52 -10.21 -9.59
CA ALA A 220 15.81 -11.60 -9.99
C ALA A 220 17.31 -11.93 -10.01
N LYS A 221 18.20 -10.94 -10.15
CA LYS A 221 19.63 -11.13 -10.41
C LYS A 221 20.40 -11.76 -9.26
N ARG A 222 20.08 -11.34 -8.01
CA ARG A 222 20.86 -11.71 -6.83
C ARG A 222 19.99 -11.94 -5.59
N GLN A 223 20.41 -12.87 -4.73
CA GLN A 223 19.86 -13.05 -3.40
C GLN A 223 20.60 -12.20 -2.39
N PHE A 224 19.85 -11.60 -1.48
CA PHE A 224 20.37 -10.90 -0.32
C PHE A 224 19.88 -11.59 0.95
N ALA A 225 20.64 -11.48 2.02
CA ALA A 225 20.26 -11.95 3.35
C ALA A 225 19.28 -10.95 3.97
N ASP A 226 19.59 -9.67 3.86
CA ASP A 226 18.83 -8.59 4.46
C ASP A 226 18.25 -7.65 3.41
N TYR A 227 17.01 -7.24 3.65
CA TYR A 227 16.31 -6.25 2.83
C TYR A 227 15.89 -5.07 3.72
N VAL A 228 16.34 -3.88 3.36
CA VAL A 228 16.04 -2.65 4.09
C VAL A 228 15.37 -1.66 3.16
N PHE A 229 14.32 -1.01 3.64
CA PHE A 229 13.62 0.06 2.95
C PHE A 229 13.74 1.35 3.76
N LEU A 230 14.18 2.41 3.11
CA LEU A 230 14.42 3.70 3.75
C LEU A 230 13.55 4.78 3.12
N GLY A 231 12.98 5.65 3.93
CA GLY A 231 12.20 6.78 3.50
C GLY A 231 12.03 7.81 4.61
N GLN A 232 11.69 9.04 4.25
CA GLN A 232 11.41 10.13 5.18
C GLN A 232 9.95 10.59 5.07
N ARG A 233 9.36 11.08 6.16
CA ARG A 233 8.00 11.63 6.19
C ARG A 233 6.98 10.60 5.64
N ALA A 234 6.16 10.95 4.63
CA ALA A 234 5.22 10.04 4.01
C ALA A 234 5.90 8.82 3.35
N HIS A 235 7.12 8.99 2.81
CA HIS A 235 7.91 7.90 2.22
C HIS A 235 8.35 6.85 3.23
N TYR A 236 8.49 7.20 4.53
CA TYR A 236 8.74 6.21 5.57
C TYR A 236 7.60 5.17 5.67
N TRP A 237 6.35 5.63 5.56
CA TRP A 237 5.20 4.73 5.62
C TRP A 237 5.05 3.89 4.35
N LEU A 238 5.47 4.44 3.20
CA LEU A 238 5.64 3.64 1.98
C LEU A 238 6.78 2.63 2.11
N ALA A 239 7.87 2.95 2.80
CA ALA A 239 8.95 2.01 3.08
C ALA A 239 8.49 0.87 4.00
N GLN A 240 7.64 1.14 5.00
CA GLN A 240 6.99 0.11 5.82
C GLN A 240 6.12 -0.83 4.98
N GLU A 241 5.30 -0.28 4.09
CA GLU A 241 4.52 -1.09 3.14
C GLU A 241 5.40 -1.89 2.19
N ALA A 242 6.49 -1.30 1.71
CA ALA A 242 7.47 -1.96 0.85
C ALA A 242 8.12 -3.18 1.54
N ALA A 243 8.52 -3.02 2.80
CA ALA A 243 9.05 -4.11 3.62
C ALA A 243 8.00 -5.22 3.83
N LEU A 244 6.75 -4.85 4.10
CA LEU A 244 5.64 -5.81 4.20
C LEU A 244 5.43 -6.55 2.86
N LYS A 245 5.39 -5.85 1.73
CA LYS A 245 5.22 -6.49 0.40
C LYS A 245 6.32 -7.47 0.08
N LEU A 246 7.58 -7.11 0.35
CA LEU A 246 8.70 -8.00 0.13
C LEU A 246 8.60 -9.23 1.04
N THR A 247 8.27 -9.04 2.31
CA THR A 247 8.07 -10.14 3.27
C THR A 247 6.97 -11.09 2.81
N GLU A 248 5.80 -10.58 2.44
CA GLU A 248 4.65 -11.37 1.99
C GLU A 248 4.97 -12.17 0.73
N MET A 249 5.49 -11.51 -0.31
CA MET A 249 5.70 -12.13 -1.61
C MET A 249 6.88 -13.08 -1.64
N SER A 250 7.91 -12.88 -0.79
CA SER A 250 9.18 -13.61 -0.89
C SER A 250 9.56 -14.41 0.35
N SER A 251 8.76 -14.34 1.42
CA SER A 251 9.12 -14.95 2.72
C SER A 251 10.54 -14.56 3.17
N SER A 252 10.97 -13.35 2.86
CA SER A 252 12.24 -12.78 3.31
C SER A 252 11.99 -11.83 4.46
N TYR A 253 12.96 -11.75 5.39
CA TYR A 253 12.89 -10.74 6.42
C TYR A 253 13.25 -9.37 5.81
N ALA A 254 12.39 -8.39 6.02
CA ALA A 254 12.58 -7.03 5.53
C ALA A 254 12.23 -6.01 6.63
N GLN A 255 12.98 -4.93 6.68
CA GLN A 255 12.82 -3.87 7.67
C GLN A 255 12.68 -2.52 6.98
N ALA A 256 12.06 -1.57 7.67
CA ALA A 256 11.98 -0.18 7.19
C ALA A 256 12.37 0.79 8.31
N TYR A 257 13.08 1.85 7.93
CA TYR A 257 13.52 2.90 8.84
C TYR A 257 13.32 4.29 8.22
N HIS A 258 13.25 5.31 9.06
CA HIS A 258 13.52 6.66 8.59
C HIS A 258 14.94 6.73 8.06
N THR A 259 15.14 7.34 6.90
CA THR A 259 16.41 7.28 6.17
C THR A 259 17.59 7.71 7.05
N LEU A 260 17.48 8.85 7.71
CA LEU A 260 18.60 9.36 8.52
C LEU A 260 18.75 8.59 9.84
N GLU A 261 17.67 8.07 10.41
CA GLU A 261 17.68 7.27 11.63
C GLU A 261 18.42 5.94 11.45
N PHE A 262 18.51 5.44 10.20
CA PHE A 262 19.29 4.25 9.90
C PHE A 262 20.78 4.37 10.28
N ARG A 263 21.33 5.59 10.32
CA ARG A 263 22.70 5.85 10.79
C ARG A 263 22.92 5.51 12.27
N HIS A 264 21.86 5.55 13.08
CA HIS A 264 21.91 5.46 14.54
C HIS A 264 21.77 4.03 15.07
N GLY A 265 22.58 3.11 14.53
CA GLY A 265 22.64 1.69 14.94
C GLY A 265 22.27 0.71 13.82
N PRO A 266 21.10 0.79 13.19
CA PRO A 266 20.67 -0.20 12.16
C PRO A 266 21.67 -0.36 11.00
N LYS A 267 22.42 0.68 10.67
CA LYS A 267 23.47 0.66 9.63
C LYS A 267 24.55 -0.43 9.84
N SER A 268 24.66 -0.99 11.03
CA SER A 268 25.62 -2.07 11.36
C SER A 268 25.39 -3.36 10.52
N ILE A 269 24.19 -3.57 9.97
CA ILE A 269 23.88 -4.71 9.11
C ILE A 269 24.31 -4.50 7.65
N ALA A 270 24.71 -3.27 7.27
CA ALA A 270 25.08 -2.96 5.90
C ALA A 270 26.31 -3.75 5.47
N SER A 271 26.16 -4.58 4.46
CA SER A 271 27.19 -5.46 3.93
C SER A 271 26.89 -5.81 2.47
N LYS A 272 27.82 -6.56 1.83
CA LYS A 272 27.56 -7.09 0.48
C LYS A 272 26.27 -7.92 0.36
N ASP A 273 25.77 -8.49 1.46
CA ASP A 273 24.59 -9.34 1.46
C ASP A 273 23.30 -8.59 1.84
N THR A 274 23.38 -7.24 1.93
CA THR A 274 22.25 -6.36 2.22
C THR A 274 21.80 -5.60 0.97
N LEU A 275 20.51 -5.61 0.65
CA LEU A 275 19.90 -4.69 -0.31
C LEU A 275 19.18 -3.57 0.44
N ILE A 276 19.58 -2.34 0.17
CA ILE A 276 18.97 -1.14 0.73
C ILE A 276 18.22 -0.39 -0.36
N THR A 277 16.91 -0.28 -0.21
CA THR A 277 16.02 0.43 -1.13
C THR A 277 15.66 1.78 -0.53
N PHE A 278 15.96 2.85 -1.23
CA PHE A 278 15.64 4.22 -0.86
C PHE A 278 14.42 4.72 -1.61
N LEU A 279 13.45 5.25 -0.88
CA LEU A 279 12.33 6.01 -1.41
C LEU A 279 12.58 7.49 -1.07
N LEU A 280 13.28 8.20 -1.97
CA LEU A 280 13.76 9.56 -1.67
C LEU A 280 12.62 10.57 -1.69
N SER A 281 12.63 11.44 -0.68
CA SER A 281 11.75 12.61 -0.61
C SER A 281 12.40 13.83 -1.28
N ASP A 282 11.58 14.73 -1.83
CA ASP A 282 12.12 15.97 -2.41
C ASP A 282 12.77 16.88 -1.35
N ALA A 283 12.25 16.84 -0.12
CA ALA A 283 12.66 17.74 0.95
C ALA A 283 13.99 17.36 1.64
N ALA A 284 14.41 16.08 1.56
CA ALA A 284 15.62 15.58 2.21
C ALA A 284 16.59 14.92 1.23
N ALA A 285 16.46 15.21 -0.06
CA ALA A 285 17.19 14.51 -1.12
C ALA A 285 18.72 14.62 -1.00
N GLU A 286 19.24 15.72 -0.49
CA GLU A 286 20.68 15.93 -0.31
C GLU A 286 21.23 15.05 0.81
N GLU A 287 20.62 15.11 1.99
CA GLU A 287 21.01 14.34 3.17
C GLU A 287 20.83 12.83 2.95
N GLU A 288 19.73 12.44 2.29
CA GLU A 288 19.46 11.06 1.91
C GLU A 288 20.50 10.55 0.91
N SER A 289 20.89 11.38 -0.07
CA SER A 289 21.92 11.05 -1.08
C SER A 289 23.29 10.82 -0.45
N SER A 290 23.65 11.59 0.58
CA SER A 290 24.88 11.41 1.35
C SER A 290 24.94 10.01 1.96
N LEU A 291 23.85 9.54 2.57
CA LEU A 291 23.78 8.21 3.18
C LEU A 291 23.92 7.09 2.12
N ILE A 292 23.41 7.24 0.91
CA ILE A 292 23.57 6.25 -0.15
C ILE A 292 25.07 6.00 -0.42
N GLY A 293 25.86 7.07 -0.54
CA GLY A 293 27.30 6.97 -0.73
C GLY A 293 28.04 6.30 0.43
N GLU A 294 27.61 6.55 1.67
CA GLU A 294 28.15 5.88 2.85
C GLU A 294 27.89 4.36 2.82
N LEU A 295 26.66 3.97 2.53
CA LEU A 295 26.26 2.55 2.53
C LEU A 295 26.88 1.78 1.37
N LYS A 296 27.05 2.43 0.21
CA LYS A 296 27.79 1.87 -0.91
C LYS A 296 29.24 1.53 -0.54
N LYS A 297 29.91 2.41 0.22
CA LYS A 297 31.30 2.16 0.70
C LYS A 297 31.38 0.98 1.66
N LEU A 298 30.28 0.66 2.38
CA LEU A 298 30.17 -0.52 3.22
C LEU A 298 29.86 -1.80 2.44
N GLY A 299 29.69 -1.70 1.11
CA GLY A 299 29.45 -2.82 0.20
C GLY A 299 27.98 -3.16 -0.02
N ALA A 300 27.05 -2.43 0.60
CA ALA A 300 25.62 -2.69 0.42
C ALA A 300 25.18 -2.44 -1.03
N ALA A 301 24.29 -3.30 -1.54
CA ALA A 301 23.61 -3.05 -2.80
C ALA A 301 22.51 -2.00 -2.60
N THR A 302 22.35 -1.12 -3.59
CA THR A 302 21.43 0.02 -3.48
C THR A 302 20.44 0.05 -4.65
N LEU A 303 19.15 0.13 -4.34
CA LEU A 303 18.08 0.52 -5.24
C LEU A 303 17.55 1.87 -4.80
N VAL A 304 17.55 2.84 -5.69
CA VAL A 304 17.13 4.21 -5.36
C VAL A 304 15.96 4.60 -6.24
N VAL A 305 14.86 5.00 -5.61
CA VAL A 305 13.69 5.60 -6.27
C VAL A 305 13.72 7.09 -5.97
N ALA A 306 13.88 7.91 -6.99
CA ALA A 306 13.98 9.36 -6.90
C ALA A 306 13.11 10.02 -7.96
N ASN A 307 12.64 11.24 -7.71
CA ASN A 307 11.91 11.97 -8.76
C ASN A 307 12.84 12.43 -9.88
N ARG A 308 14.05 12.87 -9.53
CA ARG A 308 15.08 13.32 -10.49
C ARG A 308 16.39 12.60 -10.23
N ALA A 309 17.01 12.13 -11.32
CA ALA A 309 18.37 11.60 -11.29
C ALA A 309 19.38 12.74 -11.13
N THR A 310 20.36 12.56 -10.27
CA THR A 310 21.53 13.41 -10.14
C THR A 310 22.79 12.60 -10.43
N PRO A 311 23.92 13.22 -10.83
CA PRO A 311 25.18 12.50 -11.03
C PRO A 311 25.60 11.69 -9.79
N GLY A 312 25.40 12.22 -8.59
CA GLY A 312 25.69 11.53 -7.32
C GLY A 312 24.83 10.29 -7.11
N LEU A 313 23.54 10.37 -7.40
CA LEU A 313 22.63 9.22 -7.33
C LEU A 313 22.99 8.16 -8.37
N GLN A 314 23.30 8.56 -9.59
CA GLN A 314 23.71 7.65 -10.65
C GLN A 314 24.99 6.89 -10.30
N HIS A 315 25.99 7.58 -9.71
CA HIS A 315 27.25 6.98 -9.32
C HIS A 315 27.10 5.99 -8.15
N ASN A 316 26.25 6.30 -7.17
CA ASN A 316 26.13 5.55 -5.91
C ASN A 316 25.02 4.49 -5.91
N SER A 317 24.22 4.37 -6.96
CA SER A 317 23.12 3.39 -7.04
C SER A 317 23.51 2.20 -7.93
N ASP A 318 23.17 0.97 -7.48
CA ASP A 318 23.24 -0.22 -8.33
C ASP A 318 22.04 -0.27 -9.29
N LEU A 319 20.91 0.29 -8.87
CA LEU A 319 19.77 0.61 -9.73
C LEU A 319 19.15 1.94 -9.29
N LEU A 320 19.16 2.92 -10.19
CA LEU A 320 18.43 4.17 -10.01
C LEU A 320 17.14 4.13 -10.84
N ILE A 321 16.02 4.36 -10.21
CA ILE A 321 14.70 4.49 -10.81
C ILE A 321 14.24 5.94 -10.68
N GLU A 322 14.31 6.66 -11.78
CA GLU A 322 13.81 8.02 -11.88
C GLU A 322 12.31 8.00 -12.19
N LEU A 323 11.51 8.77 -11.41
CA LEU A 323 10.10 8.93 -11.69
C LEU A 323 9.87 9.94 -12.83
N GLY A 324 10.64 11.02 -12.86
CA GLY A 324 10.60 12.02 -13.94
C GLY A 324 9.26 12.76 -14.04
N LEU A 325 8.56 12.90 -12.92
CA LEU A 325 7.23 13.48 -12.85
C LEU A 325 7.30 14.96 -12.45
N HIS A 326 6.49 15.80 -13.10
CA HIS A 326 6.43 17.23 -12.80
C HIS A 326 5.46 17.56 -11.65
N GLU A 327 4.63 16.62 -11.30
CA GLU A 327 3.64 16.76 -10.24
C GLU A 327 4.30 16.93 -8.87
N PRO A 328 3.63 17.63 -7.92
CA PRO A 328 4.10 17.72 -6.55
C PRO A 328 4.32 16.34 -5.90
N GLU A 329 5.24 16.26 -4.94
CA GLU A 329 5.53 15.02 -4.19
C GLU A 329 4.27 14.34 -3.65
N PHE A 330 3.30 15.13 -3.18
CA PHE A 330 1.99 14.66 -2.71
C PHE A 330 1.29 13.76 -3.74
N ALA A 331 1.29 14.12 -5.02
CA ALA A 331 0.61 13.39 -6.09
C ALA A 331 1.42 12.20 -6.63
N ARG A 332 2.67 12.01 -6.19
CA ARG A 332 3.57 10.97 -6.73
C ARG A 332 3.70 9.75 -5.83
N LEU A 333 3.15 9.75 -4.60
CA LEU A 333 3.39 8.68 -3.63
C LEU A 333 2.86 7.33 -4.10
N ALA A 334 1.72 7.31 -4.79
CA ALA A 334 1.19 6.08 -5.39
C ALA A 334 2.19 5.47 -6.39
N VAL A 335 2.84 6.30 -7.22
CA VAL A 335 3.86 5.85 -8.20
C VAL A 335 5.11 5.36 -7.49
N THR A 336 5.54 6.05 -6.43
CA THR A 336 6.73 5.72 -5.64
C THR A 336 6.65 4.32 -5.00
N SER A 337 5.46 3.81 -4.75
CA SER A 337 5.27 2.48 -4.15
C SER A 337 5.45 1.31 -5.14
N ILE A 338 5.32 1.54 -6.45
CA ILE A 338 5.34 0.48 -7.48
C ILE A 338 6.68 -0.27 -7.55
N PRO A 339 7.86 0.37 -7.49
CA PRO A 339 9.15 -0.32 -7.54
C PRO A 339 9.29 -1.42 -6.47
N ALA A 340 8.81 -1.17 -5.26
CA ALA A 340 8.87 -2.16 -4.19
C ALA A 340 7.94 -3.36 -4.43
N GLN A 341 6.77 -3.14 -5.02
CA GLN A 341 5.86 -4.23 -5.42
C GLN A 341 6.50 -5.14 -6.48
N LEU A 342 7.14 -4.54 -7.50
CA LEU A 342 7.86 -5.28 -8.54
C LEU A 342 9.08 -6.01 -8.00
N LEU A 343 9.82 -5.40 -7.06
CA LEU A 343 10.95 -6.02 -6.37
C LEU A 343 10.50 -7.24 -5.57
N GLY A 344 9.46 -7.11 -4.74
CA GLY A 344 8.91 -8.20 -3.92
C GLY A 344 8.46 -9.38 -4.78
N LEU A 345 7.74 -9.10 -5.87
CA LEU A 345 7.35 -10.10 -6.86
C LEU A 345 8.56 -10.84 -7.44
N ALA A 346 9.57 -10.10 -7.92
CA ALA A 346 10.76 -10.69 -8.56
C ALA A 346 11.57 -11.56 -7.58
N VAL A 347 11.75 -11.10 -6.34
CA VAL A 347 12.44 -11.86 -5.29
C VAL A 347 11.67 -13.13 -4.94
N GLY A 348 10.33 -13.05 -4.82
CA GLY A 348 9.47 -14.20 -4.55
C GLY A 348 9.57 -15.27 -5.65
N LEU A 349 9.43 -14.86 -6.91
CA LEU A 349 9.54 -15.75 -8.07
C LEU A 349 10.93 -16.40 -8.17
N ARG A 350 12.00 -15.63 -7.96
CA ARG A 350 13.36 -16.17 -7.92
C ARG A 350 13.54 -17.26 -6.85
N LYS A 351 12.86 -17.14 -5.70
CA LYS A 351 12.86 -18.15 -4.62
C LYS A 351 11.92 -19.33 -4.90
N GLY A 352 11.28 -19.39 -6.07
CA GLY A 352 10.31 -20.44 -6.42
C GLY A 352 8.99 -20.35 -5.65
N LEU A 353 8.68 -19.19 -5.08
CA LEU A 353 7.42 -18.96 -4.36
C LEU A 353 6.32 -18.45 -5.30
N ASN A 354 5.08 -18.55 -4.84
CA ASN A 354 3.94 -17.96 -5.56
C ASN A 354 3.44 -16.70 -4.86
N PRO A 355 3.78 -15.49 -5.35
CA PRO A 355 3.31 -14.22 -4.80
C PRO A 355 1.80 -14.01 -4.85
N ASP A 356 1.06 -14.75 -5.68
CA ASP A 356 -0.41 -14.67 -5.73
C ASP A 356 -1.05 -15.24 -4.45
N VAL A 357 -0.38 -16.25 -3.84
CA VAL A 357 -0.86 -16.99 -2.67
C VAL A 357 0.29 -17.18 -1.69
N PRO A 358 0.74 -16.12 -1.01
CA PRO A 358 1.82 -16.24 -0.02
C PRO A 358 1.50 -17.23 1.10
N LYS A 359 2.53 -17.89 1.62
CA LYS A 359 2.36 -18.83 2.74
C LYS A 359 1.80 -18.13 3.97
N ASN A 360 0.95 -18.85 4.71
CA ASN A 360 0.39 -18.41 5.99
C ASN A 360 -0.46 -17.13 5.94
N LEU A 361 -0.80 -16.64 4.76
CA LEU A 361 -1.67 -15.48 4.59
C LEU A 361 -3.08 -15.90 4.19
N THR A 362 -4.02 -15.07 4.58
CA THR A 362 -5.41 -15.09 4.11
C THR A 362 -5.79 -13.71 3.60
N ARG A 363 -6.74 -13.65 2.68
CA ARG A 363 -7.19 -12.38 2.09
C ARG A 363 -7.77 -11.40 3.10
N ALA A 364 -8.32 -11.92 4.19
CA ALA A 364 -8.84 -11.16 5.33
C ALA A 364 -8.63 -11.96 6.61
N VAL A 365 -8.25 -11.27 7.67
CA VAL A 365 -8.21 -11.84 9.02
C VAL A 365 -9.63 -11.81 9.58
N VAL A 366 -10.21 -13.00 9.83
CA VAL A 366 -11.53 -13.18 10.44
C VAL A 366 -11.34 -13.94 11.74
N LEU A 367 -11.35 -13.22 12.85
CA LEU A 367 -11.20 -13.79 14.20
C LEU A 367 -12.46 -14.57 14.59
N GLY A 368 -12.27 -15.77 15.19
CA GLY A 368 -13.37 -16.62 15.63
C GLY A 368 -14.02 -17.47 14.53
N ALA A 369 -13.57 -17.38 13.26
CA ALA A 369 -13.90 -18.40 12.27
C ALA A 369 -13.20 -19.69 12.67
N LYS A 370 -13.94 -20.72 13.11
CA LYS A 370 -13.38 -22.05 13.31
C LYS A 370 -12.75 -22.47 11.98
N ASN A 371 -11.45 -22.75 11.98
CA ASN A 371 -10.76 -23.35 10.85
C ASN A 371 -11.36 -24.74 10.61
N GLY A 372 -12.35 -24.83 9.74
CA GLY A 372 -13.06 -26.06 9.38
C GLY A 372 -12.26 -26.99 8.44
N ALA A 373 -10.94 -27.10 8.63
CA ALA A 373 -10.09 -27.96 7.77
C ALA A 373 -9.04 -28.79 8.52
N ALA A 374 -8.98 -28.78 9.86
CA ALA A 374 -7.97 -29.55 10.61
C ALA A 374 -8.53 -30.75 11.42
N ALA A 375 -9.78 -31.15 11.23
CA ALA A 375 -10.42 -32.21 12.03
C ALA A 375 -10.72 -33.52 11.26
N LYS A 376 -9.96 -33.86 10.21
CA LYS A 376 -10.03 -35.20 9.57
C LYS A 376 -8.66 -35.75 9.27
N ARG A 377 -7.86 -36.05 10.29
CA ARG A 377 -6.76 -37.03 10.25
C ARG A 377 -6.24 -37.28 11.68
N ARG A 378 -7.07 -37.88 12.55
CA ARG A 378 -6.65 -38.75 13.66
C ARG A 378 -7.80 -39.70 13.92
N GLY A 379 -7.68 -40.92 13.42
CA GLY A 379 -8.63 -42.01 13.66
C GLY A 379 -8.61 -43.00 12.53
N ALA A 380 -7.56 -43.80 12.44
CA ALA A 380 -7.52 -45.24 12.09
C ALA A 380 -6.04 -45.66 12.20
#